data_075d6637c493785a43e315bd0fa6f006
#
_entry.id   075d6637c493785a43e315bd0fa6f006
#
_cell.length_a   1.000
_cell.length_b   1.000
_cell.length_c   1.000
_cell.angle_alpha   90.00
_cell.angle_beta   90.00
_cell.angle_gamma   90.00
#
_symmetry.space_group_name_H-M   'P 1'
#
loop_
_entity.id
_entity.type
_entity.pdbx_description
1 polymer ?
#
loop_
_entity_poly.entity_id
_entity_poly.type
_entity_poly.pdbx_seq_one_letter_code
_entity_poly.pdbx_strand_id
1 'polypeptide(L)'
;VYGLTGLEKSGGGSVTLCGHDISHASIRQRGTQMSHIPEDRHKHGLVLDFTLEQNMVLQRFQEPQFQHMGFIDRGAVRSYAEHLIEQYDVRSGQGPVTIARSMSGGNQQKAIIAREIDREKPLIVAVQPTRGLDVGAIEYSQLVAERDKGRAVLLVSLELDEVMSLSDRILVMYEGEIVGELDPKATNVQELGLYMAGAKRTTKAGEQV
;
A
#
# COMPACT_ATOMS: atom_id res chain seq x y z
N VAL A 1 -3.80 1.37 -10.60
CA VAL A 1 -3.02 0.65 -9.57
C VAL A 1 -2.56 -0.72 -10.08
N TYR A 2 -3.44 -1.59 -10.53
CA TYR A 2 -3.11 -2.98 -10.90
C TYR A 2 -2.03 -3.10 -11.98
N GLY A 3 -2.02 -2.21 -12.98
CA GLY A 3 -0.94 -2.14 -13.97
C GLY A 3 0.40 -1.75 -13.33
N LEU A 4 0.41 -0.83 -12.35
CA LEU A 4 1.62 -0.43 -11.62
C LEU A 4 2.17 -1.57 -10.75
N THR A 5 1.31 -2.27 -10.03
CA THR A 5 1.71 -3.38 -9.14
C THR A 5 1.97 -4.69 -9.89
N GLY A 6 1.60 -4.75 -11.18
CA GLY A 6 1.77 -5.94 -12.03
C GLY A 6 0.68 -6.99 -11.86
N LEU A 7 -0.39 -6.69 -11.13
CA LEU A 7 -1.56 -7.58 -10.99
C LEU A 7 -2.34 -7.69 -12.30
N GLU A 8 -2.24 -6.68 -13.17
CA GLU A 8 -2.77 -6.68 -14.54
C GLU A 8 -1.70 -6.18 -15.51
N LYS A 9 -1.77 -6.65 -16.75
CA LYS A 9 -0.87 -6.18 -17.79
C LYS A 9 -1.24 -4.76 -18.20
N SER A 10 -0.24 -3.89 -18.32
CA SER A 10 -0.43 -2.57 -18.90
C SER A 10 -0.68 -2.69 -20.40
N GLY A 11 -1.65 -1.92 -20.91
CA GLY A 11 -1.93 -1.82 -22.35
C GLY A 11 -0.90 -0.99 -23.13
N GLY A 12 -0.07 -0.21 -22.44
CA GLY A 12 0.94 0.67 -23.05
C GLY A 12 1.60 1.56 -22.01
N GLY A 13 2.49 2.43 -22.46
CA GLY A 13 3.27 3.32 -21.61
C GLY A 13 4.45 2.63 -20.94
N SER A 14 5.17 3.37 -20.10
CA SER A 14 6.31 2.87 -19.34
C SER A 14 6.19 3.23 -17.86
N VAL A 15 6.76 2.39 -17.00
CA VAL A 15 6.86 2.61 -15.56
C VAL A 15 8.33 2.55 -15.17
N THR A 16 8.84 3.67 -14.66
CA THR A 16 10.21 3.77 -14.16
C THR A 16 10.19 3.94 -12.64
N LEU A 17 10.93 3.13 -11.92
CA LEU A 17 11.10 3.22 -10.48
C LEU A 17 12.59 3.21 -10.13
N CYS A 18 13.03 4.21 -9.35
CA CYS A 18 14.45 4.38 -8.98
C CYS A 18 15.41 4.34 -10.21
N GLY A 19 14.99 4.93 -11.34
CA GLY A 19 15.77 4.96 -12.58
C GLY A 19 15.74 3.68 -13.42
N HIS A 20 15.05 2.63 -12.98
CA HIS A 20 14.91 1.36 -13.70
C HIS A 20 13.53 1.22 -14.33
N ASP A 21 13.49 0.83 -15.60
CA ASP A 21 12.23 0.48 -16.26
C ASP A 21 11.72 -0.87 -15.73
N ILE A 22 10.53 -0.83 -15.14
CA ILE A 22 9.83 -2.00 -14.59
C ILE A 22 8.56 -2.35 -15.36
N SER A 23 8.35 -1.78 -16.55
CA SER A 23 7.11 -1.94 -17.34
C SER A 23 6.75 -3.40 -17.57
N HIS A 24 7.77 -4.22 -17.86
CA HIS A 24 7.61 -5.66 -18.13
C HIS A 24 8.03 -6.57 -16.97
N ALA A 25 8.37 -5.97 -15.82
CA ALA A 25 8.76 -6.74 -14.64
C ALA A 25 7.59 -7.55 -14.09
N SER A 26 7.86 -8.78 -13.68
CA SER A 26 6.89 -9.63 -12.97
C SER A 26 6.49 -9.04 -11.62
N ILE A 27 5.35 -9.48 -11.06
CA ILE A 27 4.90 -9.09 -9.71
C ILE A 27 6.03 -9.28 -8.68
N ARG A 28 6.74 -10.42 -8.74
CA ARG A 28 7.85 -10.71 -7.85
C ARG A 28 9.00 -9.71 -7.97
N GLN A 29 9.39 -9.37 -9.20
CA GLN A 29 10.44 -8.37 -9.45
C GLN A 29 10.00 -6.98 -8.98
N ARG A 30 8.75 -6.57 -9.24
CA ARG A 30 8.19 -5.31 -8.70
C ARG A 30 8.19 -5.30 -7.18
N GLY A 31 7.82 -6.42 -6.55
CA GLY A 31 7.83 -6.59 -5.10
C GLY A 31 9.21 -6.45 -4.45
N THR A 32 10.32 -6.50 -5.20
CA THR A 32 11.65 -6.19 -4.64
C THR A 32 11.86 -4.69 -4.42
N GLN A 33 11.10 -3.84 -5.13
CA GLN A 33 11.25 -2.38 -5.14
C GLN A 33 10.02 -1.63 -4.63
N MET A 34 8.88 -2.28 -4.46
CA MET A 34 7.68 -1.64 -3.94
C MET A 34 6.94 -2.52 -2.93
N SER A 35 6.28 -1.87 -2.00
CA SER A 35 5.28 -2.45 -1.11
C SER A 35 3.89 -2.12 -1.62
N HIS A 36 2.92 -3.00 -1.38
CA HIS A 36 1.55 -2.80 -1.82
C HIS A 36 0.56 -3.16 -0.71
N ILE A 37 -0.14 -2.15 -0.22
CA ILE A 37 -1.29 -2.29 0.67
C ILE A 37 -2.53 -2.29 -0.23
N PRO A 38 -3.16 -3.45 -0.49
CA PRO A 38 -4.26 -3.56 -1.45
C PRO A 38 -5.59 -3.13 -0.84
N GLU A 39 -6.53 -2.71 -1.70
CA GLU A 39 -7.90 -2.43 -1.31
C GLU A 39 -8.63 -3.68 -0.81
N ASP A 40 -8.51 -4.79 -1.54
CA ASP A 40 -9.08 -6.07 -1.16
C ASP A 40 -8.06 -6.93 -0.41
N ARG A 41 -8.15 -6.87 0.93
CA ARG A 41 -7.27 -7.60 1.84
C ARG A 41 -7.40 -9.12 1.74
N HIS A 42 -8.56 -9.63 1.34
CA HIS A 42 -8.82 -11.07 1.24
C HIS A 42 -8.33 -11.66 -0.08
N LYS A 43 -8.39 -10.88 -1.16
CA LYS A 43 -7.97 -11.33 -2.49
C LYS A 43 -6.47 -11.15 -2.71
N HIS A 44 -5.91 -10.04 -2.21
CA HIS A 44 -4.54 -9.64 -2.53
C HIS A 44 -3.65 -9.38 -1.30
N GLY A 45 -4.26 -9.29 -0.11
CA GLY A 45 -3.53 -8.93 1.10
C GLY A 45 -3.04 -10.12 1.91
N LEU A 46 -3.91 -11.06 2.23
CA LEU A 46 -3.63 -12.18 3.14
C LEU A 46 -4.03 -13.52 2.53
N VAL A 47 -3.30 -14.57 2.89
CA VAL A 47 -3.75 -15.95 2.74
C VAL A 47 -4.53 -16.30 4.00
N LEU A 48 -5.87 -16.31 3.92
CA LEU A 48 -6.75 -16.37 5.08
C LEU A 48 -6.60 -17.64 5.93
N ASP A 49 -6.23 -18.76 5.32
CA ASP A 49 -6.05 -20.04 6.00
C ASP A 49 -4.64 -20.24 6.56
N PHE A 50 -3.74 -19.28 6.34
CA PHE A 50 -2.41 -19.26 6.94
C PHE A 50 -2.45 -18.59 8.32
N THR A 51 -1.47 -18.93 9.15
CA THR A 51 -1.23 -18.23 10.40
C THR A 51 -0.76 -16.79 10.15
N LEU A 52 -0.88 -15.95 11.17
CA LEU A 52 -0.39 -14.57 11.11
C LEU A 52 1.12 -14.53 10.81
N GLU A 53 1.93 -15.35 11.48
CA GLU A 53 3.38 -15.45 11.23
C GLU A 53 3.72 -15.85 9.78
N GLN A 54 2.96 -16.77 9.20
CA GLN A 54 3.14 -17.16 7.80
C GLN A 54 2.80 -16.01 6.85
N ASN A 55 1.73 -15.25 7.15
CA ASN A 55 1.36 -14.07 6.38
C ASN A 55 2.39 -12.94 6.49
N MET A 56 3.03 -12.75 7.65
CA MET A 56 4.07 -11.72 7.86
C MET A 56 5.29 -11.94 6.97
N VAL A 57 5.70 -13.19 6.74
CA VAL A 57 6.87 -13.52 5.92
C VAL A 57 6.55 -13.91 4.49
N LEU A 58 5.27 -13.86 4.07
CA LEU A 58 4.80 -14.40 2.79
C LEU A 58 5.60 -13.95 1.57
N GLN A 59 6.10 -12.73 1.57
CA GLN A 59 6.90 -12.17 0.48
C GLN A 59 8.41 -12.17 0.76
N ARG A 60 8.83 -12.63 1.94
CA ARG A 60 10.21 -12.58 2.45
C ARG A 60 10.77 -13.95 2.83
N PHE A 61 9.98 -15.02 2.78
CA PHE A 61 10.38 -16.35 3.25
C PHE A 61 11.67 -16.88 2.62
N GLN A 62 12.11 -16.33 1.47
CA GLN A 62 13.36 -16.69 0.81
C GLN A 62 14.57 -15.90 1.32
N GLU A 63 14.37 -14.87 2.16
CA GLU A 63 15.46 -14.11 2.73
C GLU A 63 16.28 -15.01 3.69
N PRO A 64 17.62 -14.83 3.72
CA PRO A 64 18.51 -15.70 4.53
C PRO A 64 18.14 -15.76 6.02
N GLN A 65 17.49 -14.72 6.54
CA GLN A 65 17.06 -14.67 7.93
C GLN A 65 15.86 -15.59 8.24
N PHE A 66 15.06 -15.99 7.23
CA PHE A 66 13.87 -16.82 7.41
C PHE A 66 14.03 -18.25 6.89
N GLN A 67 15.17 -18.56 6.28
CA GLN A 67 15.42 -19.90 5.76
C GLN A 67 16.91 -20.26 5.82
N HIS A 68 17.19 -21.54 5.99
CA HIS A 68 18.53 -22.10 5.89
C HIS A 68 18.51 -23.32 4.98
N MET A 69 19.35 -23.32 3.94
CA MET A 69 19.44 -24.42 2.95
C MET A 69 18.07 -24.84 2.34
N GLY A 70 17.15 -23.89 2.17
CA GLY A 70 15.81 -24.14 1.63
C GLY A 70 14.76 -24.56 2.66
N PHE A 71 15.12 -24.69 3.93
CA PHE A 71 14.20 -24.99 5.02
C PHE A 71 13.86 -23.72 5.78
N ILE A 72 12.56 -23.50 6.04
CA ILE A 72 12.08 -22.33 6.81
C ILE A 72 12.53 -22.45 8.27
N ASP A 73 13.16 -21.40 8.77
CA ASP A 73 13.44 -21.24 10.19
C ASP A 73 12.18 -20.72 10.91
N ARG A 74 11.46 -21.64 11.53
CA ARG A 74 10.21 -21.32 12.24
C ARG A 74 10.44 -20.44 13.47
N GLY A 75 11.61 -20.52 14.10
CA GLY A 75 11.96 -19.67 15.24
C GLY A 75 12.14 -18.22 14.80
N ALA A 76 12.92 -17.99 13.75
CA ALA A 76 13.11 -16.66 13.18
C ALA A 76 11.79 -16.04 12.66
N VAL A 77 10.95 -16.85 11.98
CA VAL A 77 9.62 -16.40 11.51
C VAL A 77 8.74 -16.02 12.70
N ARG A 78 8.72 -16.81 13.77
CA ARG A 78 7.95 -16.54 14.98
C ARG A 78 8.39 -15.22 15.64
N SER A 79 9.67 -15.07 15.92
CA SER A 79 10.21 -13.88 16.57
C SER A 79 9.98 -12.61 15.75
N TYR A 80 10.11 -12.72 14.43
CA TYR A 80 9.79 -11.60 13.53
C TYR A 80 8.31 -11.21 13.57
N ALA A 81 7.42 -12.20 13.55
CA ALA A 81 5.98 -11.92 13.65
C ALA A 81 5.58 -11.32 15.02
N GLU A 82 6.18 -11.78 16.12
CA GLU A 82 5.98 -11.22 17.45
C GLU A 82 6.40 -9.76 17.50
N HIS A 83 7.55 -9.43 16.92
CA HIS A 83 8.02 -8.04 16.82
C HIS A 83 7.03 -7.14 16.05
N LEU A 84 6.53 -7.57 14.89
CA LEU A 84 5.56 -6.79 14.13
C LEU A 84 4.21 -6.67 14.83
N ILE A 85 3.75 -7.73 15.48
CA ILE A 85 2.50 -7.74 16.27
C ILE A 85 2.57 -6.67 17.37
N GLU A 86 3.69 -6.60 18.09
CA GLU A 86 3.90 -5.62 19.15
C GLU A 86 4.03 -4.20 18.58
N GLN A 87 4.89 -4.00 17.60
CA GLN A 87 5.20 -2.69 17.02
C GLN A 87 3.98 -2.01 16.39
N TYR A 88 3.08 -2.78 15.78
CA TYR A 88 1.91 -2.27 15.06
C TYR A 88 0.58 -2.50 15.80
N ASP A 89 0.62 -2.90 17.07
CA ASP A 89 -0.58 -3.23 17.87
C ASP A 89 -1.58 -4.13 17.10
N VAL A 90 -1.08 -5.22 16.53
CA VAL A 90 -1.92 -6.20 15.84
C VAL A 90 -2.51 -7.14 16.88
N ARG A 91 -3.83 -7.06 17.10
CA ARG A 91 -4.50 -7.93 18.08
C ARG A 91 -4.92 -9.23 17.45
N SER A 92 -4.51 -10.33 18.05
CA SER A 92 -4.79 -11.69 17.61
C SER A 92 -5.01 -12.60 18.80
N GLY A 93 -5.94 -13.57 18.67
CA GLY A 93 -6.36 -14.38 19.82
C GLY A 93 -5.28 -15.33 20.36
N GLN A 94 -4.37 -15.77 19.49
CA GLN A 94 -3.29 -16.72 19.82
C GLN A 94 -1.90 -16.21 19.40
N GLY A 95 -1.74 -14.89 19.28
CA GLY A 95 -0.50 -14.29 18.81
C GLY A 95 -0.14 -14.73 17.36
N PRO A 96 1.13 -15.01 17.08
CA PRO A 96 1.62 -15.34 15.73
C PRO A 96 0.95 -16.55 15.08
N VAL A 97 0.46 -17.51 15.86
CA VAL A 97 -0.20 -18.73 15.33
C VAL A 97 -1.69 -18.57 15.03
N THR A 98 -2.25 -17.39 15.28
CA THR A 98 -3.65 -17.12 14.94
C THR A 98 -3.87 -17.26 13.45
N ILE A 99 -4.88 -18.03 13.05
CA ILE A 99 -5.29 -18.13 11.64
C ILE A 99 -5.87 -16.79 11.20
N ALA A 100 -5.39 -16.24 10.09
CA ALA A 100 -5.74 -14.90 9.64
C ALA A 100 -7.26 -14.71 9.44
N ARG A 101 -7.98 -15.74 9.01
CA ARG A 101 -9.44 -15.73 8.83
C ARG A 101 -10.20 -15.44 10.14
N SER A 102 -9.66 -15.83 11.29
CA SER A 102 -10.32 -15.63 12.60
C SER A 102 -10.11 -14.23 13.19
N MET A 103 -9.27 -13.40 12.56
CA MET A 103 -9.00 -12.05 13.00
C MET A 103 -10.09 -11.07 12.55
N SER A 104 -10.31 -10.01 13.32
CA SER A 104 -11.17 -8.91 12.86
C SER A 104 -10.58 -8.22 11.63
N GLY A 105 -11.45 -7.62 10.78
CA GLY A 105 -11.02 -6.92 9.59
C GLY A 105 -10.00 -5.80 9.85
N GLY A 106 -10.14 -5.06 10.95
CA GLY A 106 -9.17 -4.05 11.35
C GLY A 106 -7.80 -4.64 11.67
N ASN A 107 -7.74 -5.75 12.41
CA ASN A 107 -6.46 -6.40 12.71
C ASN A 107 -5.83 -7.09 11.50
N GLN A 108 -6.64 -7.60 10.57
CA GLN A 108 -6.14 -8.06 9.26
C GLN A 108 -5.49 -6.92 8.49
N GLN A 109 -6.10 -5.73 8.49
CA GLN A 109 -5.56 -4.54 7.82
C GLN A 109 -4.26 -4.08 8.48
N LYS A 110 -4.22 -3.98 9.81
CA LYS A 110 -3.00 -3.68 10.56
C LYS A 110 -1.85 -4.66 10.24
N ALA A 111 -2.16 -5.95 10.12
CA ALA A 111 -1.17 -6.97 9.77
C ALA A 111 -0.58 -6.75 8.37
N ILE A 112 -1.41 -6.38 7.40
CA ILE A 112 -0.95 -6.03 6.04
C ILE A 112 -0.06 -4.79 6.08
N ILE A 113 -0.50 -3.74 6.76
CA ILE A 113 0.25 -2.49 6.88
C ILE A 113 1.60 -2.74 7.54
N ALA A 114 1.63 -3.47 8.67
CA ALA A 114 2.86 -3.85 9.37
C ALA A 114 3.85 -4.55 8.43
N ARG A 115 3.39 -5.60 7.75
CA ARG A 115 4.21 -6.36 6.80
C ARG A 115 4.75 -5.48 5.67
N GLU A 116 3.91 -4.66 5.07
CA GLU A 116 4.30 -3.88 3.88
C GLU A 116 5.21 -2.70 4.23
N ILE A 117 5.03 -2.06 5.39
CA ILE A 117 5.90 -0.98 5.86
C ILE A 117 7.27 -1.52 6.27
N ASP A 118 7.31 -2.61 7.02
CA ASP A 118 8.57 -3.20 7.51
C ASP A 118 9.48 -3.73 6.38
N ARG A 119 8.95 -3.93 5.20
CA ARG A 119 9.73 -4.30 4.02
C ARG A 119 10.66 -3.20 3.52
N GLU A 120 10.49 -1.99 3.98
CA GLU A 120 11.35 -0.84 3.73
C GLU A 120 11.62 -0.55 2.23
N LYS A 121 10.59 -0.68 1.40
CA LYS A 121 10.73 -0.44 -0.04
C LYS A 121 10.71 1.05 -0.40
N PRO A 122 11.40 1.47 -1.47
CA PRO A 122 11.43 2.87 -1.89
C PRO A 122 10.08 3.44 -2.30
N LEU A 123 9.13 2.59 -2.71
CA LEU A 123 7.75 2.98 -3.02
C LEU A 123 6.76 2.15 -2.22
N ILE A 124 5.81 2.83 -1.58
CA ILE A 124 4.62 2.23 -0.97
C ILE A 124 3.41 2.62 -1.80
N VAL A 125 2.69 1.64 -2.32
CA VAL A 125 1.39 1.83 -2.99
C VAL A 125 0.31 1.46 -2.00
N ALA A 126 -0.38 2.45 -1.43
CA ALA A 126 -1.43 2.26 -0.43
C ALA A 126 -2.80 2.56 -1.05
N VAL A 127 -3.66 1.55 -1.13
CA VAL A 127 -5.00 1.67 -1.70
C VAL A 127 -6.03 1.47 -0.61
N GLN A 128 -6.78 2.51 -0.28
CA GLN A 128 -7.78 2.51 0.80
C GLN A 128 -7.21 1.95 2.13
N PRO A 129 -6.03 2.43 2.59
CA PRO A 129 -5.30 1.78 3.68
C PRO A 129 -6.06 1.74 5.00
N THR A 130 -6.97 2.68 5.22
CA THR A 130 -7.76 2.82 6.45
C THR A 130 -9.14 2.21 6.38
N ARG A 131 -9.50 1.62 5.24
CA ARG A 131 -10.82 1.03 5.05
C ARG A 131 -11.13 -0.06 6.09
N GLY A 132 -12.16 0.21 6.90
CA GLY A 132 -12.63 -0.70 7.96
C GLY A 132 -11.82 -0.61 9.25
N LEU A 133 -11.10 0.48 9.46
CA LEU A 133 -10.51 0.86 10.74
C LEU A 133 -11.39 1.92 11.42
N ASP A 134 -11.59 1.78 12.73
CA ASP A 134 -12.42 2.72 13.50
C ASP A 134 -11.73 4.09 13.67
N VAL A 135 -10.41 4.12 13.68
CA VAL A 135 -9.59 5.33 13.77
C VAL A 135 -8.30 5.12 12.96
N GLY A 136 -8.22 5.72 11.78
CA GLY A 136 -7.05 5.60 10.89
C GLY A 136 -5.83 6.46 11.29
N ALA A 137 -5.88 7.17 12.43
CA ALA A 137 -4.85 8.14 12.79
C ALA A 137 -3.44 7.53 12.98
N ILE A 138 -3.35 6.30 13.47
CA ILE A 138 -2.07 5.62 13.68
C ILE A 138 -1.48 5.19 12.34
N GLU A 139 -2.29 4.63 11.47
CA GLU A 139 -1.91 4.18 10.14
C GLU A 139 -1.47 5.35 9.25
N TYR A 140 -2.15 6.49 9.36
CA TYR A 140 -1.75 7.73 8.68
C TYR A 140 -0.38 8.21 9.13
N SER A 141 -0.14 8.23 10.45
CA SER A 141 1.15 8.65 11.00
C SER A 141 2.29 7.74 10.53
N GLN A 142 2.03 6.46 10.31
CA GLN A 142 3.01 5.50 9.78
C GLN A 142 3.34 5.80 8.31
N LEU A 143 2.34 6.07 7.45
CA LEU A 143 2.58 6.43 6.05
C LEU A 143 3.33 7.77 5.93
N VAL A 144 2.99 8.74 6.76
CA VAL A 144 3.71 10.03 6.83
C VAL A 144 5.15 9.81 7.29
N ALA A 145 5.37 8.98 8.31
CA ALA A 145 6.72 8.66 8.79
C ALA A 145 7.58 7.99 7.71
N GLU A 146 6.99 7.14 6.85
CA GLU A 146 7.70 6.54 5.73
C GLU A 146 8.08 7.58 4.66
N ARG A 147 7.19 8.52 4.35
CA ARG A 147 7.49 9.67 3.49
C ARG A 147 8.64 10.50 4.06
N ASP A 148 8.60 10.79 5.34
CA ASP A 148 9.61 11.62 6.03
C ASP A 148 10.99 10.93 6.07
N LYS A 149 11.03 9.60 5.96
CA LYS A 149 12.26 8.81 5.73
C LYS A 149 12.77 8.88 4.28
N GLY A 150 12.10 9.62 3.41
CA GLY A 150 12.45 9.78 1.99
C GLY A 150 11.89 8.72 1.05
N ARG A 151 10.91 7.92 1.49
CA ARG A 151 10.22 6.96 0.63
C ARG A 151 9.07 7.62 -0.11
N ALA A 152 8.79 7.19 -1.32
CA ALA A 152 7.61 7.62 -2.05
C ALA A 152 6.37 6.85 -1.56
N VAL A 153 5.26 7.57 -1.32
CA VAL A 153 3.96 6.98 -1.00
C VAL A 153 2.96 7.37 -2.06
N LEU A 154 2.42 6.40 -2.78
CA LEU A 154 1.28 6.57 -3.67
C LEU A 154 0.02 6.17 -2.92
N LEU A 155 -0.69 7.16 -2.37
CA LEU A 155 -1.97 6.97 -1.71
C LEU A 155 -3.10 7.02 -2.74
N VAL A 156 -3.96 6.01 -2.73
CA VAL A 156 -5.22 6.00 -3.50
C VAL A 156 -6.36 5.86 -2.51
N SER A 157 -7.15 6.91 -2.38
CA SER A 157 -8.28 6.96 -1.45
C SER A 157 -9.49 7.65 -2.06
N LEU A 158 -10.69 7.27 -1.60
CA LEU A 158 -11.96 7.95 -1.86
C LEU A 158 -12.33 8.91 -0.72
N GLU A 159 -11.62 8.85 0.41
CA GLU A 159 -11.84 9.72 1.55
C GLU A 159 -11.11 11.06 1.32
N LEU A 160 -11.88 12.11 1.05
CA LEU A 160 -11.31 13.42 0.68
C LEU A 160 -10.47 14.02 1.81
N ASP A 161 -10.89 13.85 3.07
CA ASP A 161 -10.16 14.34 4.24
C ASP A 161 -8.79 13.65 4.37
N GLU A 162 -8.71 12.35 4.06
CA GLU A 162 -7.47 11.59 4.01
C GLU A 162 -6.54 12.16 2.94
N VAL A 163 -7.04 12.32 1.71
CA VAL A 163 -6.25 12.84 0.60
C VAL A 163 -5.75 14.26 0.88
N MET A 164 -6.62 15.12 1.38
CA MET A 164 -6.28 16.53 1.67
C MET A 164 -5.25 16.68 2.79
N SER A 165 -5.32 15.82 3.82
CA SER A 165 -4.45 15.93 4.99
C SER A 165 -3.08 15.27 4.83
N LEU A 166 -2.98 14.24 3.99
CA LEU A 166 -1.77 13.42 3.90
C LEU A 166 -0.92 13.70 2.66
N SER A 167 -1.52 14.26 1.59
CA SER A 167 -0.84 14.38 0.31
C SER A 167 -0.01 15.66 0.21
N ASP A 168 1.15 15.57 -0.42
CA ASP A 168 1.93 16.73 -0.86
C ASP A 168 1.51 17.17 -2.27
N ARG A 169 0.84 16.28 -3.01
CA ARG A 169 0.36 16.49 -4.38
C ARG A 169 -0.84 15.59 -4.65
N ILE A 170 -1.90 16.12 -5.24
CA ILE A 170 -3.13 15.39 -5.52
C ILE A 170 -3.30 15.27 -7.04
N LEU A 171 -3.49 14.02 -7.50
CA LEU A 171 -3.89 13.72 -8.88
C LEU A 171 -5.33 13.24 -8.87
N VAL A 172 -6.21 13.91 -9.59
CA VAL A 172 -7.62 13.53 -9.70
C VAL A 172 -7.82 12.74 -10.99
N MET A 173 -8.43 11.56 -10.84
CA MET A 173 -8.79 10.70 -11.97
C MET A 173 -10.30 10.74 -12.21
N TYR A 174 -10.68 10.86 -13.47
CA TYR A 174 -12.06 10.73 -13.94
C TYR A 174 -12.09 9.98 -15.26
N GLU A 175 -12.94 8.97 -15.38
CA GLU A 175 -13.10 8.12 -16.59
C GLU A 175 -11.77 7.60 -17.16
N GLY A 176 -10.81 7.23 -16.29
CA GLY A 176 -9.52 6.68 -16.68
C GLY A 176 -8.45 7.70 -17.04
N GLU A 177 -8.76 8.99 -17.00
CA GLU A 177 -7.83 10.08 -17.28
C GLU A 177 -7.47 10.85 -16.01
N ILE A 178 -6.25 11.42 -15.96
CA ILE A 178 -5.89 12.42 -14.95
C ILE A 178 -6.44 13.77 -15.41
N VAL A 179 -7.50 14.25 -14.74
CA VAL A 179 -8.21 15.46 -15.09
C VAL A 179 -7.76 16.69 -14.29
N GLY A 180 -6.98 16.47 -13.24
CA GLY A 180 -6.44 17.54 -12.40
C GLY A 180 -5.20 17.16 -11.65
N GLU A 181 -4.31 18.13 -11.46
CA GLU A 181 -3.18 18.08 -10.56
C GLU A 181 -3.28 19.30 -9.64
N LEU A 182 -3.38 19.05 -8.32
CA LEU A 182 -3.70 20.05 -7.33
C LEU A 182 -2.69 20.04 -6.18
N ASP A 183 -2.44 21.23 -5.63
CA ASP A 183 -1.75 21.39 -4.35
C ASP A 183 -2.79 21.37 -3.23
N PRO A 184 -2.71 20.46 -2.25
CA PRO A 184 -3.65 20.38 -1.14
C PRO A 184 -3.72 21.65 -0.30
N LYS A 185 -2.65 22.48 -0.30
CA LYS A 185 -2.62 23.77 0.41
C LYS A 185 -3.30 24.89 -0.35
N ALA A 186 -3.51 24.73 -1.65
CA ALA A 186 -4.09 25.77 -2.53
C ALA A 186 -5.48 25.38 -3.06
N THR A 187 -6.02 24.22 -2.70
CA THR A 187 -7.34 23.71 -3.10
C THR A 187 -8.24 23.44 -1.90
N ASN A 188 -9.48 23.07 -2.16
CA ASN A 188 -10.46 22.70 -1.15
C ASN A 188 -11.31 21.50 -1.62
N VAL A 189 -12.10 20.94 -0.69
CA VAL A 189 -12.94 19.76 -0.94
C VAL A 189 -13.97 20.01 -2.05
N GLN A 190 -14.53 21.22 -2.15
CA GLN A 190 -15.51 21.56 -3.19
C GLN A 190 -14.87 21.56 -4.57
N GLU A 191 -13.69 22.14 -4.71
CA GLU A 191 -12.94 22.15 -5.95
C GLU A 191 -12.54 20.72 -6.36
N LEU A 192 -12.03 19.96 -5.42
CA LEU A 192 -11.68 18.55 -5.64
C LEU A 192 -12.89 17.74 -6.13
N GLY A 193 -14.07 17.97 -5.52
CA GLY A 193 -15.33 17.36 -5.95
C GLY A 193 -15.72 17.69 -7.40
N LEU A 194 -15.47 18.90 -7.87
CA LEU A 194 -15.73 19.28 -9.27
C LEU A 194 -14.85 18.51 -10.26
N TYR A 195 -13.57 18.31 -9.93
CA TYR A 195 -12.68 17.48 -10.75
C TYR A 195 -13.12 16.01 -10.74
N MET A 196 -13.47 15.47 -9.58
CA MET A 196 -13.94 14.09 -9.43
C MET A 196 -15.24 13.81 -10.16
N ALA A 197 -16.09 14.82 -10.31
CA ALA A 197 -17.33 14.75 -11.09
C ALA A 197 -17.11 15.00 -12.60
N GLY A 198 -15.89 15.28 -13.04
CA GLY A 198 -15.59 15.64 -14.43
C GLY A 198 -16.06 17.02 -14.86
N ALA A 199 -16.63 17.82 -13.93
CA ALA A 199 -17.14 19.16 -14.19
C ALA A 199 -16.02 20.20 -14.34
N LYS A 200 -14.83 19.90 -13.84
CA LYS A 200 -13.62 20.73 -13.99
C LYS A 200 -12.47 19.86 -14.48
N ARG A 201 -11.67 20.40 -15.40
CA ARG A 201 -10.43 19.77 -15.91
C ARG A 201 -9.33 20.82 -15.93
N THR A 202 -8.14 20.46 -15.53
CA THR A 202 -6.95 21.29 -15.77
C THR A 202 -6.54 21.10 -17.21
N THR A 203 -6.64 22.13 -18.03
CA THR A 203 -6.12 22.11 -19.39
C THR A 203 -4.60 21.96 -19.30
N LYS A 204 -4.01 20.92 -19.89
CA LYS A 204 -2.56 20.87 -20.08
C LYS A 204 -2.16 22.13 -20.83
N ALA A 205 -1.22 22.90 -20.29
CA ALA A 205 -0.64 24.04 -20.99
C ALA A 205 -0.05 23.53 -22.33
N GLY A 206 -0.75 23.77 -23.43
CA GLY A 206 -0.32 23.36 -24.78
C GLY A 206 -1.41 22.93 -25.75
N GLU A 207 -2.64 22.63 -25.32
CA GLU A 207 -3.76 22.41 -26.23
C GLU A 207 -4.66 23.66 -26.26
N GLN A 208 -4.38 24.58 -27.17
CA GLN A 208 -5.35 25.57 -27.63
C GLN A 208 -6.32 24.85 -28.59
N VAL A 209 -7.61 24.88 -28.25
CA VAL A 209 -8.73 24.58 -29.14
C VAL A 209 -8.91 25.73 -30.12
#